data_1f790d7e9ebd2c1ad107ea3d12e6d5ad
#
_entry.id   1f790d7e9ebd2c1ad107ea3d12e6d5ad
#
_cell.length_a   1.000
_cell.length_b   1.000
_cell.length_c   1.000
_cell.angle_alpha   90.00
_cell.angle_beta   90.00
_cell.angle_gamma   90.00
#
_symmetry.space_group_name_H-M   'P 1'
#
loop_
_entity.id
_entity.type
_entity.pdbx_description
1 polymer ?
#
loop_
_entity_poly.entity_id
_entity_poly.type
_entity_poly.pdbx_seq_one_letter_code
_entity_poly.pdbx_strand_id
1 'polypeptide(L)'
;MSNHENSMKSLKERAKEFSVRLPFMEGRDKGELKKLAGMVSTICDYGFLNDEKGEAYVVFITRERAKEFFFGGQVLTDQLAQLEAEGYRDAIMTEGLPVLFGEKKSKNGRSYTTVEFFPEDHE
;
A
#
# COMPACT_ATOMS: atom_id res chain seq x y z
N MET A 1 4.04 41.08 6.17
CA MET A 1 3.90 39.81 6.15
C MET A 1 4.48 38.99 5.07
N SER A 2 5.73 39.23 4.81
CA SER A 2 6.49 38.32 3.97
C SER A 2 6.42 36.89 4.51
N ASN A 3 6.23 36.76 5.82
CA ASN A 3 6.11 35.47 6.46
C ASN A 3 4.85 34.71 6.06
N HIS A 4 3.82 35.44 5.64
CA HIS A 4 2.58 34.79 5.24
C HIS A 4 2.75 33.96 3.97
N GLU A 5 3.39 34.51 2.96
CA GLU A 5 3.65 33.76 1.72
C GLU A 5 4.59 32.59 1.95
N ASN A 6 5.64 32.83 2.75
CA ASN A 6 6.57 31.77 3.09
C ASN A 6 5.91 30.67 3.90
N SER A 7 5.00 31.05 4.80
CA SER A 7 4.26 30.09 5.58
C SER A 7 3.36 29.24 4.71
N MET A 8 2.69 29.84 3.74
CA MET A 8 1.82 29.10 2.82
C MET A 8 2.61 28.14 1.96
N LYS A 9 3.76 28.60 1.45
CA LYS A 9 4.63 27.75 0.66
C LYS A 9 5.16 26.58 1.49
N SER A 10 5.57 26.89 2.71
CA SER A 10 6.06 25.88 3.64
C SER A 10 4.95 24.88 4.00
N LEU A 11 3.75 25.39 4.23
CA LEU A 11 2.60 24.54 4.53
C LEU A 11 2.28 23.61 3.38
N LYS A 12 2.32 24.14 2.15
CA LYS A 12 2.04 23.34 0.97
C LYS A 12 3.07 22.21 0.81
N GLU A 13 4.33 22.52 1.00
CA GLU A 13 5.39 21.54 0.92
C GLU A 13 5.24 20.48 2.02
N ARG A 14 4.94 20.92 3.22
CA ARG A 14 4.72 20.01 4.35
C ARG A 14 3.50 19.14 4.12
N ALA A 15 2.44 19.72 3.60
CA ALA A 15 1.24 18.97 3.30
C ALA A 15 1.49 17.88 2.24
N LYS A 16 2.30 18.19 1.24
CA LYS A 16 2.70 17.22 0.23
C LYS A 16 3.52 16.10 0.84
N GLU A 17 4.42 16.42 1.75
CA GLU A 17 5.20 15.41 2.43
C GLU A 17 4.31 14.47 3.23
N PHE A 18 3.34 15.01 3.94
CA PHE A 18 2.40 14.19 4.69
C PHE A 18 1.52 13.34 3.78
N SER A 19 1.22 13.83 2.59
CA SER A 19 0.36 13.10 1.67
C SER A 19 1.11 12.01 0.88
N VAL A 20 2.45 12.08 0.83
CA VAL A 20 3.24 11.10 0.09
C VAL A 20 4.05 10.18 1.01
N ARG A 21 3.98 10.41 2.32
CA ARG A 21 4.70 9.57 3.26
C ARG A 21 3.81 9.17 4.42
N LEU A 22 3.83 7.89 4.70
CA LEU A 22 3.20 7.34 5.89
C LEU A 22 4.30 7.08 6.91
N PRO A 23 4.00 7.10 8.23
CA PRO A 23 5.03 6.93 9.25
C PRO A 23 5.88 5.68 9.07
N PHE A 24 5.27 4.57 8.66
CA PHE A 24 6.03 3.33 8.51
C PHE A 24 6.96 3.33 7.29
N MET A 25 6.84 4.29 6.38
CA MET A 25 7.75 4.39 5.23
C MET A 25 9.13 4.88 5.64
N GLU A 26 9.21 5.55 6.80
CA GLU A 26 10.47 6.09 7.30
C GLU A 26 11.46 4.97 7.56
N GLY A 27 12.67 5.10 7.00
CA GLY A 27 13.71 4.10 7.18
C GLY A 27 13.55 2.84 6.37
N ARG A 28 12.55 2.77 5.50
CA ARG A 28 12.34 1.64 4.62
C ARG A 28 12.54 2.04 3.17
N ASP A 29 13.00 1.11 2.36
CA ASP A 29 13.19 1.33 0.93
C ASP A 29 11.96 0.89 0.15
N LYS A 30 11.72 1.51 -0.99
CA LYS A 30 10.63 1.11 -1.86
C LYS A 30 10.95 -0.21 -2.54
N GLY A 31 10.11 -1.20 -2.32
CA GLY A 31 10.22 -2.49 -2.99
C GLY A 31 9.36 -2.53 -4.25
N GLU A 32 9.55 -3.57 -5.03
CA GLU A 32 8.76 -3.78 -6.25
C GLU A 32 7.73 -4.88 -6.00
N LEU A 33 6.48 -4.56 -6.26
CA LEU A 33 5.37 -5.49 -6.02
C LEU A 33 5.54 -6.80 -6.79
N LYS A 34 6.06 -6.74 -8.01
CA LYS A 34 6.26 -7.93 -8.83
C LYS A 34 7.22 -8.94 -8.21
N LYS A 35 8.09 -8.50 -7.31
CA LYS A 35 9.00 -9.41 -6.61
C LYS A 35 8.28 -10.26 -5.57
N LEU A 36 7.07 -9.89 -5.21
CA LEU A 36 6.26 -10.66 -4.28
C LEU A 36 5.43 -11.72 -4.98
N ALA A 37 5.39 -11.72 -6.31
CA ALA A 37 4.58 -12.67 -7.07
C ALA A 37 5.03 -14.10 -6.79
N GLY A 38 4.07 -14.98 -6.56
CA GLY A 38 4.32 -16.39 -6.28
C GLY A 38 4.72 -16.71 -4.84
N MET A 39 4.79 -15.70 -3.98
CA MET A 39 5.16 -15.91 -2.58
C MET A 39 4.05 -15.36 -1.68
N VAL A 40 3.82 -16.07 -0.58
CA VAL A 40 2.90 -15.57 0.44
C VAL A 40 3.61 -14.48 1.24
N SER A 41 2.99 -13.32 1.32
CA SER A 41 3.47 -12.18 2.11
C SER A 41 2.45 -11.85 3.16
N THR A 42 2.89 -11.47 4.36
CA THR A 42 1.98 -11.14 5.45
C THR A 42 1.96 -9.63 5.64
N ILE A 43 0.88 -9.00 5.21
CA ILE A 43 0.72 -7.56 5.40
C ILE A 43 0.50 -7.29 6.88
N CYS A 44 1.34 -6.44 7.47
CA CYS A 44 1.25 -6.13 8.90
C CYS A 44 0.98 -4.67 9.19
N ASP A 45 1.06 -3.81 8.19
CA ASP A 45 0.64 -2.42 8.30
C ASP A 45 0.37 -1.89 6.89
N TYR A 46 -0.50 -0.91 6.81
CA TYR A 46 -0.84 -0.30 5.52
C TYR A 46 -1.44 1.08 5.72
N GLY A 47 -1.45 1.85 4.67
CA GLY A 47 -2.10 3.15 4.65
C GLY A 47 -2.39 3.54 3.21
N PHE A 48 -3.04 4.67 3.02
CA PHE A 48 -3.44 5.11 1.69
C PHE A 48 -2.85 6.48 1.39
N LEU A 49 -2.36 6.61 0.17
CA LEU A 49 -1.88 7.89 -0.37
C LEU A 49 -2.70 8.21 -1.61
N ASN A 50 -2.61 9.45 -2.06
CA ASN A 50 -3.28 9.86 -3.30
C ASN A 50 -2.24 10.17 -4.36
N ASP A 51 -2.53 9.77 -5.60
CA ASP A 51 -1.67 10.11 -6.72
C ASP A 51 -1.95 11.53 -7.20
N GLU A 52 -1.30 11.95 -8.29
CA GLU A 52 -1.45 13.31 -8.82
C GLU A 52 -2.88 13.63 -9.25
N LYS A 53 -3.64 12.60 -9.60
CA LYS A 53 -5.03 12.75 -10.02
C LYS A 53 -6.00 12.67 -8.86
N GLY A 54 -5.49 12.48 -7.65
CA GLY A 54 -6.33 12.36 -6.46
C GLY A 54 -6.87 10.98 -6.22
N GLU A 55 -6.43 9.98 -6.98
CA GLU A 55 -6.87 8.60 -6.77
C GLU A 55 -6.04 7.94 -5.67
N ALA A 56 -6.74 7.23 -4.79
CA ALA A 56 -6.08 6.57 -3.68
C ALA A 56 -5.35 5.31 -4.13
N TYR A 57 -4.21 5.06 -3.52
CA TYR A 57 -3.51 3.80 -3.67
C TYR A 57 -2.95 3.38 -2.32
N VAL A 58 -2.90 2.08 -2.08
CA VAL A 58 -2.44 1.55 -0.81
C VAL A 58 -0.92 1.41 -0.80
N VAL A 59 -0.34 1.71 0.35
CA VAL A 59 1.08 1.43 0.64
C VAL A 59 1.08 0.47 1.81
N PHE A 60 1.87 -0.57 1.76
CA PHE A 60 1.89 -1.57 2.82
C PHE A 60 3.29 -2.09 3.08
N ILE A 61 3.44 -2.70 4.24
CA ILE A 61 4.67 -3.40 4.62
C ILE A 61 4.32 -4.85 4.96
N THR A 62 5.30 -5.72 4.84
CA THR A 62 5.13 -7.14 5.13
C THR A 62 6.13 -7.58 6.19
N ARG A 63 5.78 -8.65 6.91
CA ARG A 63 6.68 -9.22 7.92
C ARG A 63 7.93 -9.81 7.27
N GLU A 64 7.77 -10.41 6.10
CA GLU A 64 8.85 -11.10 5.41
C GLU A 64 9.91 -10.16 4.84
N ARG A 65 9.50 -8.92 4.53
CA ARG A 65 10.41 -7.92 3.96
C ARG A 65 10.30 -6.62 4.76
N ALA A 66 10.66 -6.70 6.03
CA ALA A 66 10.48 -5.61 6.99
C ALA A 66 11.25 -4.33 6.64
N LYS A 67 12.24 -4.40 5.75
CA LYS A 67 13.03 -3.23 5.36
C LYS A 67 12.47 -2.51 4.15
N GLU A 68 11.37 -3.00 3.58
CA GLU A 68 10.79 -2.44 2.37
C GLU A 68 9.33 -2.06 2.60
N PHE A 69 8.84 -1.14 1.79
CA PHE A 69 7.40 -0.88 1.66
C PHE A 69 7.02 -1.05 0.20
N PHE A 70 5.73 -1.31 -0.05
CA PHE A 70 5.26 -1.61 -1.40
C PHE A 70 4.03 -0.78 -1.72
N PHE A 71 3.91 -0.39 -2.98
CA PHE A 71 2.71 0.24 -3.49
C PHE A 71 1.81 -0.86 -4.06
N GLY A 72 0.58 -0.93 -3.58
CA GLY A 72 -0.40 -1.88 -4.10
C GLY A 72 -1.13 -1.31 -5.30
N GLY A 73 -1.59 -2.21 -6.17
CA GLY A 73 -2.40 -1.83 -7.31
C GLY A 73 -3.85 -1.60 -6.91
N GLN A 74 -4.69 -1.34 -7.92
CA GLN A 74 -6.09 -0.97 -7.68
C GLN A 74 -6.87 -2.05 -6.94
N VAL A 75 -6.67 -3.32 -7.29
CA VAL A 75 -7.40 -4.41 -6.66
C VAL A 75 -7.11 -4.46 -5.17
N LEU A 76 -5.83 -4.44 -4.79
CA LEU A 76 -5.45 -4.47 -3.38
C LEU A 76 -5.93 -3.22 -2.65
N THR A 77 -5.81 -2.06 -3.29
CA THR A 77 -6.28 -0.80 -2.71
C THR A 77 -7.76 -0.88 -2.36
N ASP A 78 -8.58 -1.34 -3.30
CA ASP A 78 -10.02 -1.44 -3.10
C ASP A 78 -10.37 -2.44 -2.00
N GLN A 79 -9.68 -3.57 -1.97
CA GLN A 79 -9.95 -4.61 -0.98
C GLN A 79 -9.54 -4.19 0.43
N LEU A 80 -8.38 -3.55 0.57
CA LEU A 80 -7.97 -3.07 1.88
C LEU A 80 -8.83 -1.91 2.36
N ALA A 81 -9.26 -1.04 1.44
CA ALA A 81 -10.19 0.02 1.80
C ALA A 81 -11.52 -0.54 2.30
N GLN A 82 -12.00 -1.60 1.67
CA GLN A 82 -13.22 -2.27 2.10
C GLN A 82 -13.06 -2.91 3.49
N LEU A 83 -11.96 -3.61 3.71
CA LEU A 83 -11.69 -4.21 5.01
C LEU A 83 -11.57 -3.16 6.11
N GLU A 84 -10.95 -2.02 5.79
CA GLU A 84 -10.86 -0.93 6.75
C GLU A 84 -12.24 -0.36 7.08
N ALA A 85 -13.07 -0.18 6.08
CA ALA A 85 -14.43 0.32 6.28
C ALA A 85 -15.25 -0.63 7.16
N GLU A 86 -14.92 -1.92 7.12
CA GLU A 86 -15.60 -2.93 7.92
C GLU A 86 -14.96 -3.14 9.30
N GLY A 87 -13.92 -2.38 9.61
CA GLY A 87 -13.32 -2.38 10.95
C GLY A 87 -12.22 -3.40 11.20
N TYR A 88 -11.60 -3.92 10.14
CA TYR A 88 -10.58 -4.97 10.28
C TYR A 88 -9.15 -4.46 10.43
N ARG A 89 -8.93 -3.15 10.47
CA ARG A 89 -7.57 -2.63 10.55
C ARG A 89 -6.76 -3.18 11.73
N ASP A 90 -7.36 -3.18 12.91
CA ASP A 90 -6.66 -3.65 14.10
C ASP A 90 -6.28 -5.13 14.00
N ALA A 91 -7.18 -5.93 13.45
CA ALA A 91 -6.91 -7.35 13.25
C ALA A 91 -5.76 -7.56 12.27
N ILE A 92 -5.73 -6.78 11.19
CA ILE A 92 -4.65 -6.88 10.21
C ILE A 92 -3.32 -6.50 10.85
N MET A 93 -3.28 -5.45 11.65
CA MET A 93 -2.05 -5.00 12.27
C MET A 93 -1.56 -5.93 13.37
N THR A 94 -2.46 -6.61 14.06
CA THR A 94 -2.10 -7.53 15.15
C THR A 94 -1.78 -8.93 14.66
N GLU A 95 -2.63 -9.47 13.80
CA GLU A 95 -2.52 -10.87 13.36
C GLU A 95 -1.81 -11.01 12.03
N GLY A 96 -1.82 -9.97 11.22
CA GLY A 96 -1.27 -10.02 9.88
C GLY A 96 -2.30 -10.53 8.89
N LEU A 97 -2.13 -10.12 7.63
CA LEU A 97 -3.02 -10.52 6.54
C LEU A 97 -2.19 -11.25 5.49
N PRO A 98 -2.25 -12.59 5.46
CA PRO A 98 -1.52 -13.34 4.45
C PRO A 98 -2.10 -13.09 3.06
N VAL A 99 -1.25 -12.79 2.12
CA VAL A 99 -1.66 -12.51 0.75
C VAL A 99 -0.70 -13.17 -0.22
N LEU A 100 -1.25 -13.75 -1.28
CA LEU A 100 -0.49 -14.30 -2.38
C LEU A 100 -0.70 -13.41 -3.59
N PHE A 101 0.39 -12.81 -4.06
CA PHE A 101 0.36 -12.01 -5.28
C PHE A 101 0.69 -12.91 -6.46
N GLY A 102 -0.05 -12.74 -7.53
CA GLY A 102 0.22 -13.44 -8.77
C GLY A 102 0.19 -12.49 -9.93
N GLU A 103 0.51 -13.01 -11.10
CA GLU A 103 0.51 -12.24 -12.32
C GLU A 103 -0.27 -12.99 -13.37
N LYS A 104 -1.16 -12.29 -14.05
CA LYS A 104 -1.94 -12.87 -15.15
C LYS A 104 -1.88 -11.94 -16.35
N LYS A 105 -2.03 -12.52 -17.53
CA LYS A 105 -2.11 -11.74 -18.76
C LYS A 105 -3.55 -11.65 -19.22
N SER A 106 -3.96 -10.46 -19.60
CA SER A 106 -5.26 -10.23 -20.18
C SER A 106 -5.25 -10.68 -21.65
N LYS A 107 -6.43 -10.68 -22.27
CA LYS A 107 -6.56 -11.01 -23.70
C LYS A 107 -5.73 -10.09 -24.59
N ASN A 108 -5.47 -8.87 -24.11
CA ASN A 108 -4.68 -7.88 -24.85
C ASN A 108 -3.18 -8.03 -24.63
N GLY A 109 -2.73 -9.05 -23.92
CA GLY A 109 -1.33 -9.27 -23.63
C GLY A 109 -0.77 -8.43 -22.49
N ARG A 110 -1.59 -7.65 -21.82
CA ARG A 110 -1.15 -6.84 -20.67
C ARG A 110 -1.10 -7.70 -19.42
N SER A 111 -0.06 -7.49 -18.62
CA SER A 111 0.06 -8.18 -17.34
C SER A 111 -0.67 -7.40 -16.27
N TYR A 112 -1.29 -8.09 -15.35
CA TYR A 112 -1.88 -7.46 -14.16
C TYR A 112 -1.63 -8.35 -12.95
N THR A 113 -1.57 -7.71 -11.79
CA THR A 113 -1.32 -8.39 -10.52
C THR A 113 -2.62 -8.90 -9.95
N THR A 114 -2.62 -10.16 -9.52
CA THR A 114 -3.76 -10.75 -8.84
C THR A 114 -3.47 -10.82 -7.35
N VAL A 115 -4.51 -10.84 -6.54
CA VAL A 115 -4.43 -10.84 -5.08
C VAL A 115 -5.33 -11.95 -4.55
N GLU A 116 -4.75 -12.79 -3.70
CA GLU A 116 -5.50 -13.84 -3.03
C GLU A 116 -5.19 -13.78 -1.55
N PHE A 117 -6.20 -13.61 -0.70
CA PHE A 117 -6.03 -13.57 0.75
C PHE A 117 -6.16 -14.96 1.33
N PHE A 118 -5.34 -15.24 2.34
CA PHE A 118 -5.35 -16.54 3.04
C PHE A 118 -5.28 -17.73 2.07
N PRO A 119 -4.26 -17.77 1.20
CA PRO A 119 -4.19 -18.82 0.17
C PRO A 119 -4.18 -20.24 0.75
N GLU A 120 -3.74 -20.39 1.99
CA GLU A 120 -3.67 -21.69 2.65
C GLU A 120 -5.04 -22.23 3.05
N ASP A 121 -6.03 -21.37 3.12
CA ASP A 121 -7.38 -21.74 3.55
C ASP A 121 -8.19 -22.37 2.41
N HIS A 122 -7.60 -22.51 1.25
CA HIS A 122 -8.26 -23.12 0.10
C HIS A 122 -8.17 -24.64 0.07
N GLU A 123 -7.54 -25.22 1.01
CA GLU A 123 -7.40 -26.67 1.08
C GLU A 123 -8.64 -27.36 1.65
#